data_a6813ada8971c4c8590f1366b9771af9
#
_entry.id   a6813ada8971c4c8590f1366b9771af9
#
_cell.length_a   1.000
_cell.length_b   1.000
_cell.length_c   1.000
_cell.angle_alpha   90.00
_cell.angle_beta   90.00
_cell.angle_gamma   90.00
#
_symmetry.space_group_name_H-M   'P 1'
#
loop_
_entity.id
_entity.type
_entity.pdbx_description
1 polymer ?
#
loop_
_entity_poly.entity_id
_entity_poly.type
_entity_poly.pdbx_seq_one_letter_code
_entity_poly.pdbx_strand_id
1 'polypeptide(L)'
;MMSKPILIVDDEKNIRLTLSQSLEALGVEIDTAADGVEALAKLKGRDFELILLDIRMPGMDGMEVLRRVREIRPDIRIVMITAYGTIESAVEAMKLGAVDFLQKPFDPEEIRELVSRVMNRERLDEQKMVDYSSCIELAKRSIGDRHFGAAIEHVRRAIYVDPSRPEAFNLLGALMEVRGDRSEAQKNYRAALSLDPSYEPAIKNLSHSTQGKWKQTGGLVLGEVKKEGS
;
A
#
# COMPACT_ATOMS: atom_id res chain seq x y z
N MET A 1 3.97 7.54 19.53
CA MET A 1 5.29 7.62 18.85
C MET A 1 5.39 9.00 18.25
N MET A 2 6.50 9.72 18.47
CA MET A 2 6.72 11.00 17.78
C MET A 2 6.91 10.68 16.29
N SER A 3 6.17 11.38 15.42
CA SER A 3 6.37 11.26 13.96
C SER A 3 7.78 11.74 13.61
N LYS A 4 8.44 11.05 12.68
CA LYS A 4 9.74 11.53 12.17
C LYS A 4 9.53 12.86 11.42
N PRO A 5 10.53 13.77 11.43
CA PRO A 5 10.41 15.06 10.75
C PRO A 5 10.35 14.94 9.23
N ILE A 6 9.89 16.02 8.60
CA ILE A 6 9.96 16.25 7.15
C ILE A 6 11.18 17.13 6.85
N LEU A 7 11.97 16.75 5.85
CA LEU A 7 13.06 17.57 5.34
C LEU A 7 12.63 18.30 4.06
N ILE A 8 12.74 19.63 4.05
CA ILE A 8 12.49 20.45 2.87
C ILE A 8 13.84 20.87 2.27
N VAL A 9 14.07 20.53 1.02
CA VAL A 9 15.32 20.80 0.29
C VAL A 9 15.03 21.66 -0.93
N ASP A 10 15.44 22.91 -0.90
CA ASP A 10 15.20 23.89 -1.96
C ASP A 10 16.23 25.03 -1.80
N ASP A 11 16.81 25.56 -2.85
CA ASP A 11 17.78 26.64 -2.76
C ASP A 11 17.10 27.99 -2.45
N GLU A 12 15.82 28.16 -2.82
CA GLU A 12 15.06 29.36 -2.59
C GLU A 12 14.53 29.44 -1.15
N LYS A 13 15.08 30.37 -0.34
CA LYS A 13 14.65 30.58 1.04
C LYS A 13 13.13 30.80 1.20
N ASN A 14 12.53 31.54 0.27
CA ASN A 14 11.09 31.84 0.30
C ASN A 14 10.25 30.60 0.11
N ILE A 15 10.68 29.68 -0.78
CA ILE A 15 9.98 28.40 -1.00
C ILE A 15 10.05 27.54 0.26
N ARG A 16 11.25 27.41 0.87
CA ARG A 16 11.39 26.68 2.14
C ARG A 16 10.48 27.24 3.23
N LEU A 17 10.39 28.56 3.34
CA LEU A 17 9.51 29.23 4.32
C LEU A 17 8.04 28.94 4.04
N THR A 18 7.60 29.11 2.77
CA THR A 18 6.22 28.86 2.36
C THR A 18 5.81 27.39 2.61
N LEU A 19 6.67 26.45 2.24
CA LEU A 19 6.43 25.03 2.50
C LEU A 19 6.34 24.73 4.01
N SER A 20 7.28 25.29 4.80
CA SER A 20 7.27 25.12 6.25
C SER A 20 5.97 25.63 6.88
N GLN A 21 5.55 26.83 6.54
CA GLN A 21 4.30 27.43 7.03
C GLN A 21 3.07 26.65 6.57
N SER A 22 3.06 26.17 5.33
CA SER A 22 1.95 25.36 4.81
C SER A 22 1.77 24.05 5.58
N LEU A 23 2.86 23.46 6.07
CA LEU A 23 2.86 22.17 6.75
C LEU A 23 2.73 22.27 8.28
N GLU A 24 2.85 23.45 8.88
CA GLU A 24 2.65 23.68 10.33
C GLU A 24 1.30 23.14 10.82
N ALA A 25 0.25 23.30 9.99
CA ALA A 25 -1.09 22.81 10.30
C ALA A 25 -1.18 21.28 10.47
N LEU A 26 -0.21 20.53 9.95
CA LEU A 26 -0.15 19.07 10.09
C LEU A 26 0.47 18.62 11.43
N GLY A 27 1.02 19.55 12.23
CA GLY A 27 1.65 19.25 13.50
C GLY A 27 2.92 18.39 13.39
N VAL A 28 3.57 18.38 12.23
CA VAL A 28 4.81 17.64 11.96
C VAL A 28 6.02 18.50 12.19
N GLU A 29 7.10 17.91 12.65
CA GLU A 29 8.38 18.62 12.78
C GLU A 29 9.01 18.79 11.39
N ILE A 30 9.54 20.00 11.13
CA ILE A 30 10.12 20.36 9.83
C ILE A 30 11.57 20.77 10.02
N ASP A 31 12.42 20.26 9.16
CA ASP A 31 13.80 20.72 8.99
C ASP A 31 14.01 21.15 7.53
N THR A 32 14.99 22.01 7.27
CA THR A 32 15.23 22.56 5.93
C THR A 32 16.68 22.42 5.53
N ALA A 33 16.96 22.27 4.24
CA ALA A 33 18.30 22.33 3.66
C ALA A 33 18.30 23.25 2.44
N ALA A 34 19.34 24.02 2.26
CA ALA A 34 19.46 24.96 1.15
C ALA A 34 20.09 24.35 -0.11
N ASP A 35 20.65 23.16 -0.02
CA ASP A 35 21.25 22.45 -1.14
C ASP A 35 21.33 20.94 -0.87
N GLY A 36 21.73 20.18 -1.88
CA GLY A 36 21.83 18.73 -1.80
C GLY A 36 22.93 18.23 -0.85
N VAL A 37 23.99 18.99 -0.64
CA VAL A 37 25.10 18.61 0.24
C VAL A 37 24.66 18.71 1.70
N GLU A 38 23.98 19.81 2.07
CA GLU A 38 23.38 20.00 3.38
C GLU A 38 22.32 18.92 3.65
N ALA A 39 21.46 18.63 2.67
CA ALA A 39 20.44 17.59 2.78
C ALA A 39 21.06 16.22 3.13
N LEU A 40 22.06 15.79 2.36
CA LEU A 40 22.75 14.52 2.59
C LEU A 40 23.51 14.49 3.94
N ALA A 41 24.05 15.62 4.39
CA ALA A 41 24.68 15.71 5.70
C ALA A 41 23.67 15.52 6.84
N LYS A 42 22.48 16.13 6.74
CA LYS A 42 21.40 15.97 7.72
C LYS A 42 20.88 14.54 7.81
N LEU A 43 20.75 13.86 6.65
CA LEU A 43 20.31 12.46 6.57
C LEU A 43 21.25 11.46 7.26
N LYS A 44 22.53 11.81 7.46
CA LYS A 44 23.48 10.97 8.22
C LYS A 44 23.27 11.06 9.73
N GLY A 45 22.76 12.20 10.21
CA GLY A 45 22.62 12.46 11.65
C GLY A 45 21.21 12.35 12.18
N ARG A 46 20.22 12.30 11.33
CA ARG A 46 18.81 12.32 11.71
C ARG A 46 17.93 11.50 10.78
N ASP A 47 16.94 10.85 11.36
CA ASP A 47 15.90 10.13 10.60
C ASP A 47 14.81 11.08 10.16
N PHE A 48 14.41 10.96 8.89
CA PHE A 48 13.28 11.68 8.30
C PHE A 48 12.25 10.71 7.77
N GLU A 49 10.97 11.11 7.76
CA GLU A 49 9.88 10.32 7.21
C GLU A 49 9.64 10.65 5.73
N LEU A 50 9.83 11.92 5.38
CA LEU A 50 9.58 12.46 4.06
C LEU A 50 10.62 13.51 3.71
N ILE A 51 11.02 13.56 2.45
CA ILE A 51 11.80 14.65 1.86
C ILE A 51 10.95 15.32 0.78
N LEU A 52 10.80 16.63 0.87
CA LEU A 52 10.31 17.49 -0.22
C LEU A 52 11.54 18.07 -0.90
N LEU A 53 11.77 17.73 -2.16
CA LEU A 53 13.06 17.95 -2.84
C LEU A 53 12.86 18.71 -4.13
N ASP A 54 13.45 19.90 -4.23
CA ASP A 54 13.50 20.62 -5.50
C ASP A 54 14.46 19.92 -6.49
N ILE A 55 14.10 19.93 -7.76
CA ILE A 55 14.93 19.33 -8.81
C ILE A 55 16.12 20.23 -9.16
N ARG A 56 15.88 21.55 -9.27
CA ARG A 56 16.90 22.45 -9.76
C ARG A 56 17.54 23.27 -8.64
N MET A 57 18.68 22.80 -8.19
CA MET A 57 19.50 23.48 -7.19
C MET A 57 20.91 23.68 -7.72
N PRO A 58 21.61 24.76 -7.32
CA PRO A 58 23.01 24.95 -7.66
C PRO A 58 23.90 23.82 -7.11
N GLY A 59 24.87 23.40 -7.88
CA GLY A 59 25.83 22.36 -7.52
C GLY A 59 25.25 20.96 -7.71
N MET A 60 24.69 20.36 -6.66
CA MET A 60 24.07 19.04 -6.72
C MET A 60 22.57 19.20 -6.98
N ASP A 61 22.09 18.74 -8.13
CA ASP A 61 20.68 18.77 -8.46
C ASP A 61 19.85 17.73 -7.67
N GLY A 62 18.51 17.92 -7.64
CA GLY A 62 17.63 17.05 -6.88
C GLY A 62 17.59 15.61 -7.39
N MET A 63 17.83 15.38 -8.68
CA MET A 63 17.86 14.01 -9.23
C MET A 63 19.06 13.24 -8.70
N GLU A 64 20.20 13.90 -8.58
CA GLU A 64 21.41 13.31 -7.98
C GLU A 64 21.23 13.08 -6.47
N VAL A 65 20.58 14.02 -5.75
CA VAL A 65 20.20 13.82 -4.34
C VAL A 65 19.30 12.60 -4.20
N LEU A 66 18.26 12.49 -5.05
CA LEU A 66 17.33 11.34 -5.05
C LEU A 66 18.08 10.01 -5.21
N ARG A 67 19.01 9.90 -6.20
CA ARG A 67 19.79 8.68 -6.41
C ARG A 67 20.59 8.31 -5.16
N ARG A 68 21.32 9.27 -4.57
CA ARG A 68 22.14 9.04 -3.37
C ARG A 68 21.30 8.67 -2.16
N VAL A 69 20.15 9.31 -1.97
CA VAL A 69 19.24 8.95 -0.87
C VAL A 69 18.72 7.52 -1.05
N ARG A 70 18.37 7.11 -2.25
CA ARG A 70 17.93 5.73 -2.52
C ARG A 70 18.99 4.68 -2.22
N GLU A 71 20.28 5.00 -2.41
CA GLU A 71 21.38 4.10 -2.06
C GLU A 71 21.58 3.94 -0.56
N ILE A 72 21.43 5.02 0.22
CA ILE A 72 21.75 5.04 1.66
C ILE A 72 20.53 4.90 2.56
N ARG A 73 19.34 5.38 2.12
CA ARG A 73 18.08 5.41 2.87
C ARG A 73 16.90 5.13 1.95
N PRO A 74 16.74 3.90 1.46
CA PRO A 74 15.64 3.54 0.57
C PRO A 74 14.26 3.62 1.26
N ASP A 75 14.23 3.64 2.59
CA ASP A 75 13.04 3.73 3.43
C ASP A 75 12.38 5.12 3.42
N ILE A 76 13.13 6.19 3.14
CA ILE A 76 12.61 7.56 3.19
C ILE A 76 11.76 7.85 1.95
N ARG A 77 10.57 8.40 2.15
CA ARG A 77 9.72 8.86 1.04
C ARG A 77 10.28 10.16 0.47
N ILE A 78 10.26 10.30 -0.85
CA ILE A 78 10.74 11.51 -1.53
C ILE A 78 9.67 11.98 -2.50
N VAL A 79 9.24 13.23 -2.33
CA VAL A 79 8.38 13.96 -3.25
C VAL A 79 9.22 15.01 -3.95
N MET A 80 9.20 15.00 -5.27
CA MET A 80 9.90 16.02 -6.06
C MET A 80 9.04 17.26 -6.21
N ILE A 81 9.61 18.44 -6.04
CA ILE A 81 8.93 19.73 -6.23
C ILE A 81 9.74 20.57 -7.22
N THR A 82 9.16 21.11 -8.27
CA THR A 82 9.92 21.90 -9.25
C THR A 82 9.08 22.88 -10.05
N ALA A 83 9.68 23.99 -10.44
CA ALA A 83 9.08 24.95 -11.40
C ALA A 83 9.18 24.47 -12.87
N TYR A 84 10.04 23.50 -13.16
CA TYR A 84 10.37 23.04 -14.52
C TYR A 84 10.04 21.55 -14.70
N GLY A 85 8.82 21.14 -14.29
CA GLY A 85 8.37 19.78 -14.44
C GLY A 85 8.01 19.45 -15.88
N THR A 86 8.86 18.72 -16.59
CA THR A 86 8.43 18.04 -17.82
C THR A 86 7.94 16.63 -17.47
N ILE A 87 7.11 16.06 -18.34
CA ILE A 87 6.65 14.67 -18.17
C ILE A 87 7.85 13.72 -18.05
N GLU A 88 8.90 13.98 -18.84
CA GLU A 88 10.12 13.16 -18.84
C GLU A 88 10.84 13.21 -17.49
N SER A 89 10.98 14.39 -16.87
CA SER A 89 11.64 14.53 -15.55
C SER A 89 10.82 13.90 -14.44
N ALA A 90 9.49 14.00 -14.49
CA ALA A 90 8.60 13.33 -13.55
C ALA A 90 8.71 11.80 -13.68
N VAL A 91 8.67 11.27 -14.90
CA VAL A 91 8.82 9.83 -15.17
C VAL A 91 10.18 9.32 -14.71
N GLU A 92 11.26 10.07 -14.94
CA GLU A 92 12.60 9.70 -14.48
C GLU A 92 12.66 9.67 -12.94
N ALA A 93 12.14 10.70 -12.28
CA ALA A 93 12.08 10.74 -10.81
C ALA A 93 11.31 9.55 -10.22
N MET A 94 10.16 9.21 -10.81
CA MET A 94 9.37 8.04 -10.36
C MET A 94 10.12 6.72 -10.58
N LYS A 95 10.85 6.56 -11.70
CA LYS A 95 11.71 5.38 -11.95
C LYS A 95 12.84 5.28 -10.96
N LEU A 96 13.37 6.40 -10.48
CA LEU A 96 14.39 6.46 -9.44
C LEU A 96 13.84 6.28 -8.03
N GLY A 97 12.52 6.14 -7.90
CA GLY A 97 11.86 5.83 -6.64
C GLY A 97 11.26 7.02 -5.90
N ALA A 98 11.10 8.19 -6.54
CA ALA A 98 10.25 9.22 -5.98
C ALA A 98 8.81 8.66 -5.81
N VAL A 99 8.13 9.07 -4.74
CA VAL A 99 6.77 8.57 -4.45
C VAL A 99 5.68 9.45 -5.06
N ASP A 100 6.01 10.72 -5.33
CA ASP A 100 5.11 11.68 -5.97
C ASP A 100 5.90 12.88 -6.53
N PHE A 101 5.19 13.76 -7.23
CA PHE A 101 5.75 14.91 -7.91
C PHE A 101 4.76 16.08 -7.83
N LEU A 102 5.25 17.29 -7.52
CA LEU A 102 4.46 18.53 -7.46
C LEU A 102 5.11 19.63 -8.30
N GLN A 103 4.32 20.30 -9.13
CA GLN A 103 4.81 21.41 -9.94
C GLN A 103 4.57 22.75 -9.23
N LYS A 104 5.58 23.62 -9.24
CA LYS A 104 5.45 25.04 -8.82
C LYS A 104 4.80 25.85 -9.97
N PRO A 105 3.93 26.83 -9.70
CA PRO A 105 3.44 27.21 -8.37
C PRO A 105 2.37 26.24 -7.85
N PHE A 106 2.28 26.06 -6.56
CA PHE A 106 1.32 25.22 -5.86
C PHE A 106 0.63 26.00 -4.74
N ASP A 107 -0.58 25.58 -4.40
CA ASP A 107 -1.33 26.14 -3.28
C ASP A 107 -0.96 25.48 -1.96
N PRO A 108 -1.05 26.23 -0.81
CA PRO A 108 -0.82 25.64 0.51
C PRO A 108 -1.71 24.42 0.83
N GLU A 109 -2.91 24.34 0.27
CA GLU A 109 -3.81 23.21 0.44
C GLU A 109 -3.33 21.99 -0.34
N GLU A 110 -2.91 22.19 -1.59
CA GLU A 110 -2.37 21.13 -2.45
C GLU A 110 -1.17 20.42 -1.84
N ILE A 111 -0.21 21.17 -1.25
CA ILE A 111 0.94 20.57 -0.59
C ILE A 111 0.54 19.83 0.70
N ARG A 112 -0.43 20.34 1.48
CA ARG A 112 -0.92 19.64 2.68
C ARG A 112 -1.59 18.34 2.32
N GLU A 113 -2.45 18.33 1.30
CA GLU A 113 -3.12 17.12 0.82
C GLU A 113 -2.11 16.08 0.32
N LEU A 114 -1.14 16.52 -0.49
CA LEU A 114 -0.08 15.67 -1.00
C LEU A 114 0.71 15.01 0.13
N VAL A 115 1.21 15.81 1.07
CA VAL A 115 2.00 15.32 2.20
C VAL A 115 1.16 14.38 3.08
N SER A 116 -0.09 14.76 3.38
CA SER A 116 -1.01 13.91 4.16
C SER A 116 -1.26 12.57 3.46
N ARG A 117 -1.48 12.56 2.16
CA ARG A 117 -1.67 11.34 1.35
C ARG A 117 -0.42 10.45 1.39
N VAL A 118 0.76 11.04 1.18
CA VAL A 118 2.03 10.30 1.19
C VAL A 118 2.33 9.73 2.58
N MET A 119 2.13 10.52 3.64
CA MET A 119 2.39 10.08 5.02
C MET A 119 1.39 9.03 5.52
N ASN A 120 0.12 9.13 5.11
CA ASN A 120 -0.91 8.21 5.56
C ASN A 120 -1.03 6.93 4.71
N ARG A 121 -0.27 6.79 3.63
CA ARG A 121 -0.37 5.65 2.71
C ARG A 121 -0.18 4.31 3.43
N GLU A 122 0.83 4.17 4.25
CA GLU A 122 1.05 2.95 5.05
C GLU A 122 -0.05 2.72 6.09
N ARG A 123 -0.48 3.79 6.79
CA ARG A 123 -1.58 3.68 7.77
C ARG A 123 -2.89 3.24 7.13
N LEU A 124 -3.15 3.71 5.90
CA LEU A 124 -4.33 3.27 5.13
C LEU A 124 -4.19 1.82 4.67
N ASP A 125 -2.98 1.40 4.29
CA ASP A 125 -2.72 0.01 3.89
C ASP A 125 -2.73 -0.91 5.11
N GLU A 126 -2.17 -0.51 6.25
CA GLU A 126 -2.30 -1.22 7.53
C GLU A 126 -3.75 -1.32 7.98
N GLN A 127 -4.53 -0.24 7.88
CA GLN A 127 -5.94 -0.24 8.25
C GLN A 127 -6.75 -1.19 7.34
N LYS A 128 -6.50 -1.18 6.03
CA LYS A 128 -7.12 -2.12 5.10
C LYS A 128 -6.75 -3.57 5.45
N MET A 129 -5.51 -3.84 5.80
CA MET A 129 -5.09 -5.17 6.23
C MET A 129 -5.82 -5.63 7.48
N VAL A 130 -5.95 -4.76 8.49
CA VAL A 130 -6.70 -5.06 9.72
C VAL A 130 -8.17 -5.31 9.40
N ASP A 131 -8.79 -4.44 8.60
CA ASP A 131 -10.20 -4.56 8.21
C ASP A 131 -10.47 -5.83 7.40
N TYR A 132 -9.58 -6.19 6.46
CA TYR A 132 -9.66 -7.43 5.70
C TYR A 132 -9.58 -8.65 6.63
N SER A 133 -8.56 -8.70 7.47
CA SER A 133 -8.34 -9.82 8.40
C SER A 133 -9.50 -10.01 9.36
N SER A 134 -10.05 -8.92 9.90
CA SER A 134 -11.24 -8.94 10.75
C SER A 134 -12.46 -9.50 10.03
N CYS A 135 -12.67 -9.11 8.77
CA CYS A 135 -13.76 -9.65 7.96
C CYS A 135 -13.59 -11.17 7.70
N ILE A 136 -12.36 -11.62 7.42
CA ILE A 136 -12.10 -13.07 7.23
C ILE A 136 -12.30 -13.87 8.52
N GLU A 137 -11.85 -13.35 9.66
CA GLU A 137 -12.07 -14.00 10.96
C GLU A 137 -13.56 -14.10 11.31
N LEU A 138 -14.32 -13.03 11.13
CA LEU A 138 -15.77 -13.05 11.33
C LEU A 138 -16.46 -14.03 10.38
N ALA A 139 -16.02 -14.14 9.14
CA ALA A 139 -16.52 -15.12 8.19
C ALA A 139 -16.23 -16.55 8.66
N LYS A 140 -14.99 -16.85 9.05
CA LYS A 140 -14.58 -18.18 9.58
C LYS A 140 -15.39 -18.56 10.83
N ARG A 141 -15.59 -17.60 11.74
CA ARG A 141 -16.42 -17.82 12.92
C ARG A 141 -17.88 -18.12 12.54
N SER A 142 -18.48 -17.31 11.65
CA SER A 142 -19.85 -17.53 11.18
C SER A 142 -20.04 -18.89 10.48
N ILE A 143 -18.99 -19.39 9.78
CA ILE A 143 -18.98 -20.73 9.20
C ILE A 143 -19.01 -21.80 10.32
N GLY A 144 -18.19 -21.63 11.36
CA GLY A 144 -18.18 -22.52 12.52
C GLY A 144 -19.55 -22.61 13.20
N ASP A 145 -20.24 -21.47 13.31
CA ASP A 145 -21.57 -21.35 13.90
C ASP A 145 -22.72 -21.73 12.91
N ARG A 146 -22.38 -22.19 11.70
CA ARG A 146 -23.29 -22.53 10.60
C ARG A 146 -24.19 -21.37 10.11
N HIS A 147 -23.80 -20.15 10.38
CA HIS A 147 -24.46 -18.92 9.91
C HIS A 147 -23.96 -18.52 8.51
N PHE A 148 -24.19 -19.38 7.49
CA PHE A 148 -23.62 -19.21 6.16
C PHE A 148 -24.02 -17.91 5.45
N GLY A 149 -25.20 -17.36 5.75
CA GLY A 149 -25.60 -16.04 5.23
C GLY A 149 -24.70 -14.93 5.72
N ALA A 150 -24.48 -14.83 7.04
CA ALA A 150 -23.58 -13.86 7.64
C ALA A 150 -22.12 -14.05 7.17
N ALA A 151 -21.67 -15.31 7.03
CA ALA A 151 -20.34 -15.61 6.51
C ALA A 151 -20.14 -15.03 5.10
N ILE A 152 -21.11 -15.18 4.21
CA ILE A 152 -21.07 -14.62 2.84
C ILE A 152 -20.95 -13.10 2.86
N GLU A 153 -21.71 -12.42 3.71
CA GLU A 153 -21.63 -10.97 3.85
C GLU A 153 -20.25 -10.51 4.32
N HIS A 154 -19.67 -11.19 5.32
CA HIS A 154 -18.33 -10.89 5.79
C HIS A 154 -17.26 -11.12 4.70
N VAL A 155 -17.35 -12.22 3.94
CA VAL A 155 -16.42 -12.49 2.83
C VAL A 155 -16.56 -11.46 1.71
N ARG A 156 -17.77 -11.06 1.36
CA ARG A 156 -17.99 -9.99 0.36
C ARG A 156 -17.39 -8.67 0.81
N ARG A 157 -17.50 -8.35 2.10
CA ARG A 157 -16.86 -7.17 2.67
C ARG A 157 -15.33 -7.26 2.60
N ALA A 158 -14.73 -8.42 2.88
CA ALA A 158 -13.31 -8.64 2.72
C ALA A 158 -12.86 -8.40 1.26
N ILE A 159 -13.59 -8.91 0.27
CA ILE A 159 -13.33 -8.68 -1.16
C ILE A 159 -13.44 -7.18 -1.50
N TYR A 160 -14.39 -6.46 -0.93
CA TYR A 160 -14.52 -5.02 -1.14
C TYR A 160 -13.35 -4.24 -0.57
N VAL A 161 -12.85 -4.63 0.62
CA VAL A 161 -11.70 -3.99 1.28
C VAL A 161 -10.41 -4.24 0.51
N ASP A 162 -10.16 -5.48 0.10
CA ASP A 162 -8.97 -5.87 -0.66
C ASP A 162 -9.30 -6.97 -1.68
N PRO A 163 -9.62 -6.58 -2.92
CA PRO A 163 -9.95 -7.55 -3.99
C PRO A 163 -8.73 -8.29 -4.56
N SER A 164 -7.51 -7.98 -4.14
CA SER A 164 -6.30 -8.60 -4.66
C SER A 164 -5.95 -9.93 -3.96
N ARG A 165 -6.64 -10.28 -2.89
CA ARG A 165 -6.31 -11.45 -2.06
C ARG A 165 -7.14 -12.68 -2.44
N PRO A 166 -6.48 -13.80 -2.81
CA PRO A 166 -7.15 -15.02 -3.28
C PRO A 166 -7.97 -15.71 -2.17
N GLU A 167 -7.63 -15.53 -0.90
CA GLU A 167 -8.27 -16.19 0.24
C GLU A 167 -9.79 -15.90 0.29
N ALA A 168 -10.20 -14.65 0.10
CA ALA A 168 -11.61 -14.27 0.16
C ALA A 168 -12.42 -14.91 -0.96
N PHE A 169 -11.89 -14.94 -2.19
CA PHE A 169 -12.56 -15.60 -3.31
C PHE A 169 -12.66 -17.12 -3.08
N ASN A 170 -11.60 -17.76 -2.60
CA ASN A 170 -11.65 -19.18 -2.26
C ASN A 170 -12.73 -19.46 -1.19
N LEU A 171 -12.78 -18.63 -0.15
CA LEU A 171 -13.76 -18.77 0.93
C LEU A 171 -15.21 -18.57 0.43
N LEU A 172 -15.41 -17.59 -0.48
CA LEU A 172 -16.71 -17.38 -1.12
C LEU A 172 -17.11 -18.59 -1.98
N GLY A 173 -16.17 -19.15 -2.74
CA GLY A 173 -16.38 -20.37 -3.50
C GLY A 173 -16.81 -21.53 -2.61
N ALA A 174 -16.14 -21.74 -1.47
CA ALA A 174 -16.48 -22.76 -0.50
C ALA A 174 -17.91 -22.59 0.05
N LEU A 175 -18.30 -21.36 0.36
CA LEU A 175 -19.66 -21.03 0.83
C LEU A 175 -20.74 -21.24 -0.25
N MET A 176 -20.45 -20.94 -1.51
CA MET A 176 -21.36 -21.23 -2.62
C MET A 176 -21.54 -22.74 -2.80
N GLU A 177 -20.48 -23.51 -2.64
CA GLU A 177 -20.55 -24.98 -2.73
C GLU A 177 -21.41 -25.58 -1.60
N VAL A 178 -21.27 -25.06 -0.36
CA VAL A 178 -22.15 -25.45 0.77
C VAL A 178 -23.63 -25.14 0.48
N ARG A 179 -23.89 -24.07 -0.24
CA ARG A 179 -25.27 -23.69 -0.68
C ARG A 179 -25.75 -24.50 -1.90
N GLY A 180 -24.92 -25.35 -2.48
CA GLY A 180 -25.24 -26.14 -3.66
C GLY A 180 -25.04 -25.43 -5.00
N ASP A 181 -24.59 -24.18 -5.00
CA ASP A 181 -24.30 -23.42 -6.22
C ASP A 181 -22.87 -23.69 -6.70
N ARG A 182 -22.70 -24.86 -7.29
CA ARG A 182 -21.43 -25.35 -7.79
C ARG A 182 -20.86 -24.47 -8.92
N SER A 183 -21.72 -23.90 -9.75
CA SER A 183 -21.28 -23.02 -10.83
C SER A 183 -20.61 -21.77 -10.30
N GLU A 184 -21.25 -21.12 -9.35
CA GLU A 184 -20.71 -19.92 -8.71
C GLU A 184 -19.48 -20.23 -7.86
N ALA A 185 -19.44 -21.39 -7.19
CA ALA A 185 -18.25 -21.85 -6.48
C ALA A 185 -17.02 -21.94 -7.39
N GLN A 186 -17.16 -22.59 -8.55
CA GLN A 186 -16.07 -22.74 -9.52
C GLN A 186 -15.60 -21.40 -10.10
N LYS A 187 -16.49 -20.43 -10.32
CA LYS A 187 -16.10 -19.08 -10.75
C LYS A 187 -15.22 -18.40 -9.70
N ASN A 188 -15.60 -18.49 -8.44
CA ASN A 188 -14.85 -17.89 -7.33
C ASN A 188 -13.48 -18.58 -7.12
N TYR A 189 -13.39 -19.91 -7.25
CA TYR A 189 -12.10 -20.59 -7.21
C TYR A 189 -11.17 -20.19 -8.36
N ARG A 190 -11.72 -20.03 -9.57
CA ARG A 190 -10.94 -19.52 -10.71
C ARG A 190 -10.51 -18.07 -10.52
N ALA A 191 -11.34 -17.22 -9.91
CA ALA A 191 -10.97 -15.86 -9.55
C ALA A 191 -9.79 -15.86 -8.56
N ALA A 192 -9.82 -16.70 -7.53
CA ALA A 192 -8.69 -16.86 -6.61
C ALA A 192 -7.40 -17.28 -7.34
N LEU A 193 -7.48 -18.22 -8.27
CA LEU A 193 -6.33 -18.70 -9.06
C LEU A 193 -5.85 -17.69 -10.12
N SER A 194 -6.71 -16.76 -10.55
CA SER A 194 -6.30 -15.65 -11.41
C SER A 194 -5.46 -14.62 -10.66
N LEU A 195 -5.68 -14.48 -9.35
CA LEU A 195 -4.91 -13.61 -8.46
C LEU A 195 -3.60 -14.28 -8.03
N ASP A 196 -3.66 -15.55 -7.66
CA ASP A 196 -2.50 -16.37 -7.30
C ASP A 196 -2.65 -17.79 -7.87
N PRO A 197 -1.99 -18.10 -9.02
CA PRO A 197 -2.03 -19.42 -9.62
C PRO A 197 -1.49 -20.56 -8.73
N SER A 198 -0.70 -20.24 -7.71
CA SER A 198 -0.11 -21.19 -6.77
C SER A 198 -0.94 -21.40 -5.50
N TYR A 199 -2.08 -20.73 -5.35
CA TYR A 199 -2.89 -20.78 -4.15
C TYR A 199 -3.54 -22.15 -3.94
N GLU A 200 -2.86 -23.01 -3.20
CA GLU A 200 -3.22 -24.43 -2.99
C GLU A 200 -4.68 -24.65 -2.56
N PRO A 201 -5.28 -23.87 -1.63
CA PRO A 201 -6.67 -24.09 -1.24
C PRO A 201 -7.65 -24.04 -2.42
N ALA A 202 -7.48 -23.08 -3.33
CA ALA A 202 -8.35 -22.95 -4.49
C ALA A 202 -8.10 -24.06 -5.53
N ILE A 203 -6.85 -24.49 -5.72
CA ILE A 203 -6.51 -25.63 -6.60
C ILE A 203 -7.25 -26.88 -6.13
N LYS A 204 -7.15 -27.20 -4.82
CA LYS A 204 -7.80 -28.37 -4.22
C LYS A 204 -9.32 -28.30 -4.34
N ASN A 205 -9.90 -27.17 -3.95
CA ASN A 205 -11.35 -26.98 -3.99
C ASN A 205 -11.91 -27.05 -5.42
N LEU A 206 -11.27 -26.39 -6.39
CA LEU A 206 -11.69 -26.45 -7.79
C LEU A 206 -11.60 -27.86 -8.35
N SER A 207 -10.53 -28.61 -8.05
CA SER A 207 -10.38 -30.00 -8.47
C SER A 207 -11.50 -30.88 -7.91
N HIS A 208 -11.84 -30.75 -6.63
CA HIS A 208 -12.94 -31.50 -6.01
C HIS A 208 -14.29 -31.14 -6.63
N SER A 209 -14.52 -29.86 -6.84
CA SER A 209 -15.76 -29.37 -7.43
C SER A 209 -15.98 -29.84 -8.85
N THR A 210 -14.92 -30.00 -9.66
CA THR A 210 -15.03 -30.46 -11.06
C THR A 210 -15.20 -31.98 -11.18
N GLN A 211 -14.62 -32.76 -10.24
CA GLN A 211 -14.68 -34.24 -10.32
C GLN A 211 -16.00 -34.85 -9.82
N GLY A 212 -16.96 -34.05 -9.37
CA GLY A 212 -18.26 -34.56 -8.88
C GLY A 212 -18.19 -35.45 -7.63
N LYS A 213 -17.02 -35.61 -7.04
CA LYS A 213 -16.76 -36.47 -5.88
C LYS A 213 -16.96 -35.76 -4.53
N TRP A 214 -18.01 -34.95 -4.44
CA TRP A 214 -18.35 -34.32 -3.16
C TRP A 214 -18.97 -35.37 -2.23
N LYS A 215 -18.17 -36.07 -1.47
CA LYS A 215 -18.63 -36.77 -0.25
C LYS A 215 -18.62 -35.74 0.87
N GLN A 216 -19.70 -35.68 1.63
CA GLN A 216 -19.93 -34.80 2.80
C GLN A 216 -18.85 -34.89 3.91
N THR A 217 -17.77 -35.62 3.71
CA THR A 217 -16.74 -35.95 4.70
C THR A 217 -15.33 -35.49 4.36
N GLY A 218 -15.10 -34.83 3.21
CA GLY A 218 -13.79 -34.21 2.89
C GLY A 218 -13.89 -32.72 3.08
N GLY A 219 -13.39 -32.18 4.20
CA GLY A 219 -13.53 -30.78 4.59
C GLY A 219 -13.09 -29.83 3.49
N LEU A 220 -13.91 -28.81 3.23
CA LEU A 220 -13.55 -27.63 2.45
C LEU A 220 -12.28 -26.99 3.02
N VAL A 221 -11.31 -26.67 2.18
CA VAL A 221 -10.09 -25.98 2.59
C VAL A 221 -10.40 -24.48 2.68
N LEU A 222 -10.66 -24.01 3.89
CA LEU A 222 -11.11 -22.65 4.16
C LEU A 222 -9.98 -21.60 4.20
N GLY A 223 -8.72 -22.00 4.19
CA GLY A 223 -7.56 -21.12 4.31
C GLY A 223 -6.30 -21.93 4.58
N GLU A 224 -5.29 -21.37 5.26
CA GLU A 224 -3.94 -21.90 5.41
C GLU A 224 -3.86 -23.41 5.49
N VAL A 225 -3.19 -24.02 4.53
CA VAL A 225 -2.77 -25.41 4.63
C VAL A 225 -1.69 -25.45 5.71
N LYS A 226 -1.97 -26.06 6.86
CA LYS A 226 -0.91 -26.37 7.85
C LYS A 226 0.18 -27.12 7.08
N LYS A 227 1.39 -26.55 7.04
CA LYS A 227 2.58 -27.32 6.63
C LYS A 227 2.68 -28.47 7.61
N GLU A 228 2.46 -29.69 7.15
CA GLU A 228 2.83 -30.88 7.89
C GLU A 228 4.35 -30.79 8.11
N GLY A 229 4.73 -30.77 9.38
CA GLY A 229 6.11 -30.60 9.80
C GLY A 229 7.00 -31.73 9.32
N SER A 230 8.19 -31.34 8.94
CA SER A 230 9.37 -32.22 8.90
C SER A 230 9.91 -32.40 10.29
#